data_0500b429fd9c18512d5e5a7fd78926a8
#
_entry.id   0500b429fd9c18512d5e5a7fd78926a8
#
_cell.length_a   1.000
_cell.length_b   1.000
_cell.length_c   1.000
_cell.angle_alpha   90.00
_cell.angle_beta   90.00
_cell.angle_gamma   90.00
#
_symmetry.space_group_name_H-M   'P 1'
#
loop_
_entity.id
_entity.type
_entity.pdbx_description
1 polymer ?
#
loop_
_entity_poly.entity_id
_entity_poly.type
_entity_poly.pdbx_seq_one_letter_code
_entity_poly.pdbx_strand_id
1 'polypeptide(L)'
;MPEIRRSTPGISRRSALKWAGLGLGSVIVAGGVGAGIRGATNGVFNVGVGDPYDLWRAWPDLTGIDRVVGAGALACNPHNTQPWRFEVNPRRISLYSDSSRRMPYFDPYLREHFAGLGAAIESMVIAARGIGMSVDVTTFPRGSASELVAILDLSTGSGVTPADTGLAEAIARRH
;
A
#
# COMPACT_ATOMS: atom_id res chain seq x y z
N MET A 1 34.59 49.78 60.44
CA MET A 1 34.45 49.42 59.01
C MET A 1 33.02 49.11 58.76
N PRO A 2 32.30 49.87 57.91
CA PRO A 2 30.90 49.54 57.55
C PRO A 2 30.87 48.49 56.49
N GLU A 3 30.05 47.47 56.71
CA GLU A 3 29.80 46.34 55.85
C GLU A 3 28.87 46.75 54.66
N ILE A 4 29.39 46.71 53.41
CA ILE A 4 28.63 47.06 52.21
C ILE A 4 27.86 45.81 51.82
N ARG A 5 26.54 45.74 52.13
CA ARG A 5 25.60 44.79 51.63
C ARG A 5 25.32 45.10 50.15
N ARG A 6 25.83 44.28 49.22
CA ARG A 6 25.43 44.33 47.81
C ARG A 6 24.09 43.62 47.68
N SER A 7 23.04 44.39 47.35
CA SER A 7 21.78 43.81 46.96
C SER A 7 21.89 43.23 45.54
N THR A 8 21.71 41.96 45.38
CA THR A 8 21.52 41.32 44.06
C THR A 8 20.21 41.83 43.46
N PRO A 9 20.20 42.33 42.23
CA PRO A 9 18.96 42.77 41.57
C PRO A 9 18.02 41.60 41.36
N GLY A 10 16.92 41.58 42.10
CA GLY A 10 15.88 40.57 41.94
C GLY A 10 15.21 40.70 40.57
N ILE A 11 15.08 39.58 39.87
CA ILE A 11 14.33 39.52 38.60
C ILE A 11 12.89 39.93 38.84
N SER A 12 12.40 40.98 38.17
CA SER A 12 11.03 41.44 38.33
C SER A 12 10.04 40.39 37.77
N ARG A 13 8.83 40.29 38.38
CA ARG A 13 7.76 39.38 37.88
C ARG A 13 7.44 39.60 36.40
N ARG A 14 7.54 40.84 35.90
CA ARG A 14 7.38 41.17 34.49
C ARG A 14 8.49 40.59 33.62
N SER A 15 9.74 40.62 34.07
CA SER A 15 10.86 40.02 33.33
C SER A 15 10.77 38.49 33.32
N ALA A 16 10.38 37.89 34.44
CA ALA A 16 10.18 36.43 34.53
C ALA A 16 9.08 35.96 33.58
N LEU A 17 7.94 36.66 33.47
CA LEU A 17 6.88 36.36 32.53
C LEU A 17 7.28 36.53 31.06
N LYS A 18 8.09 37.54 30.73
CA LYS A 18 8.62 37.72 29.36
C LYS A 18 9.55 36.57 28.96
N TRP A 19 10.43 36.15 29.84
CA TRP A 19 11.36 35.04 29.60
C TRP A 19 10.63 33.69 29.52
N ALA A 20 9.61 33.47 30.35
CA ALA A 20 8.76 32.28 30.26
C ALA A 20 7.96 32.23 28.94
N GLY A 21 7.42 33.36 28.50
CA GLY A 21 6.71 33.42 27.22
C GLY A 21 7.60 33.19 26.00
N LEU A 22 8.82 33.74 26.00
CA LEU A 22 9.82 33.53 24.98
C LEU A 22 10.31 32.07 24.96
N GLY A 23 10.50 31.46 26.15
CA GLY A 23 10.91 30.06 26.27
C GLY A 23 9.84 29.10 25.73
N LEU A 24 8.56 29.27 26.08
CA LEU A 24 7.45 28.51 25.60
C LEU A 24 7.24 28.67 24.09
N GLY A 25 7.30 29.91 23.59
CA GLY A 25 7.18 30.18 22.15
C GLY A 25 8.29 29.48 21.36
N SER A 26 9.52 29.50 21.84
CA SER A 26 10.66 28.84 21.19
C SER A 26 10.51 27.30 21.17
N VAL A 27 9.99 26.70 22.23
CA VAL A 27 9.74 25.25 22.29
C VAL A 27 8.64 24.83 21.31
N ILE A 28 7.55 25.64 21.19
CA ILE A 28 6.47 25.35 20.25
C ILE A 28 6.95 25.47 18.79
N VAL A 29 7.71 26.50 18.46
CA VAL A 29 8.26 26.69 17.10
C VAL A 29 9.27 25.59 16.78
N ALA A 30 10.21 25.28 17.68
CA ALA A 30 11.19 24.22 17.46
C ALA A 30 10.53 22.82 17.36
N GLY A 31 9.49 22.57 18.18
CA GLY A 31 8.71 21.34 18.13
C GLY A 31 7.93 21.21 16.83
N GLY A 32 7.29 22.28 16.36
CA GLY A 32 6.57 22.33 15.08
C GLY A 32 7.48 22.12 13.87
N VAL A 33 8.63 22.79 13.85
CA VAL A 33 9.65 22.61 12.78
C VAL A 33 10.21 21.19 12.82
N GLY A 34 10.54 20.66 14.01
CA GLY A 34 11.04 19.30 14.16
C GLY A 34 10.04 18.24 13.71
N ALA A 35 8.75 18.43 14.05
CA ALA A 35 7.68 17.54 13.58
C ALA A 35 7.50 17.63 12.05
N GLY A 36 7.58 18.83 11.47
CA GLY A 36 7.50 19.04 10.02
C GLY A 36 8.66 18.38 9.28
N ILE A 37 9.89 18.54 9.77
CA ILE A 37 11.08 17.88 9.19
C ILE A 37 10.95 16.36 9.30
N ARG A 38 10.56 15.86 10.47
CA ARG A 38 10.37 14.41 10.67
C ARG A 38 9.25 13.85 9.77
N GLY A 39 8.16 14.60 9.58
CA GLY A 39 7.10 14.25 8.65
C GLY A 39 7.62 14.18 7.21
N ALA A 40 8.40 15.16 6.79
CA ALA A 40 8.99 15.19 5.44
C ALA A 40 9.99 14.04 5.24
N THR A 41 10.90 13.80 6.21
CA THR A 41 11.88 12.71 6.11
C THR A 41 11.26 11.32 6.17
N ASN A 42 10.12 11.16 6.86
CA ASN A 42 9.36 9.91 6.91
C ASN A 42 8.36 9.76 5.75
N GLY A 43 8.37 10.66 4.77
CA GLY A 43 7.52 10.57 3.60
C GLY A 43 6.03 10.85 3.85
N VAL A 44 5.65 11.44 4.99
CA VAL A 44 4.24 11.74 5.33
C VAL A 44 3.57 12.62 4.27
N PHE A 45 4.35 13.47 3.58
CA PHE A 45 3.85 14.34 2.52
C PHE A 45 3.97 13.73 1.11
N ASN A 46 4.53 12.52 1.00
CA ASN A 46 4.72 11.81 -0.27
C ASN A 46 3.61 10.78 -0.51
N VAL A 47 2.36 11.15 -0.21
CA VAL A 47 1.20 10.27 -0.44
C VAL A 47 1.07 9.97 -1.93
N GLY A 48 1.00 8.70 -2.28
CA GLY A 48 0.89 8.26 -3.67
C GLY A 48 2.17 8.41 -4.52
N VAL A 49 3.34 8.62 -3.91
CA VAL A 49 4.63 8.80 -4.60
C VAL A 49 5.66 7.80 -4.09
N GLY A 50 6.55 7.34 -4.97
CA GLY A 50 7.64 6.40 -4.67
C GLY A 50 7.34 4.97 -5.12
N ASP A 51 8.35 4.08 -4.97
CA ASP A 51 8.36 2.71 -5.49
C ASP A 51 7.09 1.88 -5.24
N PRO A 52 6.43 1.96 -4.06
CA PRO A 52 5.20 1.21 -3.81
C PRO A 52 4.04 1.58 -4.74
N TYR A 53 4.08 2.77 -5.34
CA TYR A 53 3.05 3.28 -6.24
C TYR A 53 3.44 3.20 -7.72
N ASP A 54 4.66 2.78 -8.03
CA ASP A 54 5.16 2.76 -9.41
C ASP A 54 4.36 1.81 -10.28
N LEU A 55 3.92 0.67 -9.74
CA LEU A 55 3.08 -0.27 -10.47
C LEU A 55 1.74 0.36 -10.90
N TRP A 56 1.11 1.21 -10.08
CA TRP A 56 -0.11 1.92 -10.44
C TRP A 56 0.08 2.82 -11.66
N ARG A 57 1.23 3.48 -11.75
CA ARG A 57 1.59 4.36 -12.86
C ARG A 57 1.99 3.59 -14.11
N ALA A 58 2.77 2.53 -13.93
CA ALA A 58 3.30 1.74 -15.04
C ALA A 58 2.28 0.75 -15.63
N TRP A 59 1.28 0.31 -14.84
CA TRP A 59 0.36 -0.75 -15.25
C TRP A 59 -0.38 -0.51 -16.56
N PRO A 60 -0.85 0.71 -16.90
CA PRO A 60 -1.51 0.97 -18.19
C PRO A 60 -0.64 0.65 -19.40
N ASP A 61 0.68 0.77 -19.26
CA ASP A 61 1.66 0.55 -20.33
C ASP A 61 2.19 -0.89 -20.37
N LEU A 62 1.87 -1.71 -19.36
CA LEU A 62 2.25 -3.12 -19.35
C LEU A 62 1.48 -3.90 -20.42
N THR A 63 2.11 -4.93 -20.98
CA THR A 63 1.55 -5.76 -22.05
C THR A 63 1.61 -7.24 -21.69
N GLY A 64 0.81 -8.06 -22.40
CA GLY A 64 0.85 -9.51 -22.24
C GLY A 64 0.64 -9.97 -20.80
N ILE A 65 1.42 -10.98 -20.38
CA ILE A 65 1.29 -11.59 -19.07
C ILE A 65 1.66 -10.63 -17.92
N ASP A 66 2.58 -9.67 -18.16
CA ASP A 66 2.99 -8.70 -17.14
C ASP A 66 1.81 -7.78 -16.76
N ARG A 67 0.99 -7.40 -17.75
CA ARG A 67 -0.25 -6.66 -17.49
C ARG A 67 -1.23 -7.45 -16.64
N VAL A 68 -1.34 -8.74 -16.89
CA VAL A 68 -2.25 -9.64 -16.15
C VAL A 68 -1.76 -9.79 -14.70
N VAL A 69 -0.49 -10.10 -14.48
CA VAL A 69 0.09 -10.25 -13.13
C VAL A 69 0.05 -8.92 -12.38
N GLY A 70 0.37 -7.81 -13.05
CA GLY A 70 0.30 -6.48 -12.48
C GLY A 70 -1.10 -6.14 -11.95
N ALA A 71 -2.16 -6.51 -12.69
CA ALA A 71 -3.55 -6.35 -12.23
C ALA A 71 -3.82 -7.12 -10.93
N GLY A 72 -3.32 -8.36 -10.82
CA GLY A 72 -3.41 -9.15 -9.60
C GLY A 72 -2.68 -8.51 -8.43
N ALA A 73 -1.49 -7.96 -8.67
CA ALA A 73 -0.71 -7.28 -7.65
C ALA A 73 -1.35 -5.94 -7.19
N LEU A 74 -2.14 -5.30 -8.05
CA LEU A 74 -2.92 -4.11 -7.72
C LEU A 74 -4.26 -4.42 -7.05
N ALA A 75 -4.63 -5.68 -6.86
CA ALA A 75 -5.93 -6.04 -6.29
C ALA A 75 -6.13 -5.47 -4.88
N CYS A 76 -7.40 -5.18 -4.53
CA CYS A 76 -7.73 -4.79 -3.17
C CYS A 76 -7.48 -5.96 -2.21
N ASN A 77 -6.98 -5.63 -1.03
CA ASN A 77 -6.69 -6.63 -0.02
C ASN A 77 -6.74 -6.00 1.38
N PRO A 78 -7.01 -6.80 2.43
CA PRO A 78 -7.15 -6.28 3.77
C PRO A 78 -5.82 -5.67 4.25
N HIS A 79 -5.92 -4.46 4.83
CA HIS A 79 -4.79 -3.73 5.42
C HIS A 79 -3.52 -3.65 4.56
N ASN A 80 -3.67 -3.76 3.24
CA ASN A 80 -2.56 -3.80 2.27
C ASN A 80 -1.52 -4.89 2.59
N THR A 81 -1.97 -6.04 3.09
CA THR A 81 -1.11 -7.17 3.41
C THR A 81 -0.49 -7.81 2.17
N GLN A 82 -1.13 -7.65 0.99
CA GLN A 82 -0.71 -8.27 -0.27
C GLN A 82 -0.44 -9.77 -0.10
N PRO A 83 -1.45 -10.57 0.24
CA PRO A 83 -1.29 -11.94 0.75
C PRO A 83 -0.93 -12.98 -0.31
N TRP A 84 -0.29 -12.58 -1.37
CA TRP A 84 -0.03 -13.39 -2.57
C TRP A 84 1.44 -13.49 -2.93
N ARG A 85 1.78 -14.62 -3.54
CA ARG A 85 2.97 -14.82 -4.34
C ARG A 85 2.55 -15.34 -5.71
N PHE A 86 3.16 -14.85 -6.77
CA PHE A 86 2.92 -15.29 -8.14
C PHE A 86 4.12 -16.06 -8.66
N GLU A 87 3.84 -17.18 -9.31
CA GLU A 87 4.79 -17.89 -10.16
C GLU A 87 4.31 -17.77 -11.60
N VAL A 88 5.13 -17.17 -12.46
CA VAL A 88 4.72 -16.75 -13.80
C VAL A 88 5.48 -17.53 -14.86
N ASN A 89 4.75 -18.18 -15.75
CA ASN A 89 5.23 -18.84 -16.94
C ASN A 89 4.54 -18.22 -18.16
N PRO A 90 5.02 -18.37 -19.40
CA PRO A 90 4.50 -17.62 -20.56
C PRO A 90 2.99 -17.72 -20.81
N ARG A 91 2.34 -18.79 -20.33
CA ARG A 91 0.90 -19.02 -20.49
C ARG A 91 0.20 -19.48 -19.21
N ARG A 92 0.90 -19.40 -18.08
CA ARG A 92 0.35 -19.86 -16.81
C ARG A 92 0.81 -18.98 -15.67
N ILE A 93 -0.12 -18.61 -14.83
CA ILE A 93 0.14 -17.92 -13.56
C ILE A 93 -0.34 -18.83 -12.44
N SER A 94 0.54 -19.16 -11.51
CA SER A 94 0.19 -19.85 -10.28
C SER A 94 0.15 -18.86 -9.13
N LEU A 95 -0.99 -18.77 -8.46
CA LEU A 95 -1.22 -17.89 -7.32
C LEU A 95 -1.11 -18.69 -6.03
N TYR A 96 -0.21 -18.27 -5.16
CA TYR A 96 -0.01 -18.85 -3.84
C TYR A 96 -0.42 -17.89 -2.74
N SER A 97 -1.01 -18.43 -1.67
CA SER A 97 -1.21 -17.75 -0.41
C SER A 97 0.11 -17.58 0.31
N ASP A 98 0.45 -16.37 0.73
CA ASP A 98 1.61 -16.11 1.58
C ASP A 98 1.19 -16.16 3.05
N SER A 99 1.51 -17.25 3.71
CA SER A 99 1.15 -17.49 5.12
C SER A 99 1.82 -16.50 6.09
N SER A 100 2.96 -15.91 5.72
CA SER A 100 3.66 -14.91 6.53
C SER A 100 2.92 -13.57 6.63
N ARG A 101 1.96 -13.33 5.71
CA ARG A 101 1.17 -12.10 5.61
C ARG A 101 -0.22 -12.23 6.23
N ARG A 102 -0.49 -13.31 6.97
CA ARG A 102 -1.74 -13.50 7.70
C ARG A 102 -1.81 -12.57 8.91
N MET A 103 -3.04 -12.18 9.26
CA MET A 103 -3.33 -11.34 10.42
C MET A 103 -4.14 -12.12 11.47
N PRO A 104 -3.51 -12.98 12.27
CA PRO A 104 -4.24 -13.96 13.12
C PRO A 104 -5.17 -13.31 14.14
N TYR A 105 -4.91 -12.09 14.58
CA TYR A 105 -5.77 -11.37 15.53
C TYR A 105 -6.95 -10.66 14.85
N PHE A 106 -6.81 -10.20 13.61
CA PHE A 106 -7.84 -9.47 12.87
C PHE A 106 -8.69 -10.38 11.98
N ASP A 107 -8.03 -11.39 11.39
CA ASP A 107 -8.67 -12.36 10.48
C ASP A 107 -8.34 -13.80 10.88
N PRO A 108 -8.82 -14.27 12.06
CA PRO A 108 -8.51 -15.61 12.57
C PRO A 108 -9.08 -16.74 11.69
N TYR A 109 -10.10 -16.45 10.88
CA TYR A 109 -10.73 -17.41 9.98
C TYR A 109 -10.28 -17.27 8.53
N LEU A 110 -9.30 -16.39 8.24
CA LEU A 110 -8.74 -16.13 6.91
C LEU A 110 -9.78 -15.70 5.86
N ARG A 111 -10.90 -15.13 6.26
CA ARG A 111 -11.96 -14.68 5.34
C ARG A 111 -11.50 -13.52 4.48
N GLU A 112 -10.92 -12.51 5.09
CA GLU A 112 -10.41 -11.34 4.40
C GLU A 112 -9.17 -11.68 3.58
N HIS A 113 -8.31 -12.54 4.11
CA HIS A 113 -7.14 -13.06 3.41
C HIS A 113 -7.53 -13.73 2.09
N PHE A 114 -8.50 -14.66 2.10
CA PHE A 114 -8.96 -15.33 0.90
C PHE A 114 -9.82 -14.43 0.00
N ALA A 115 -10.53 -13.45 0.55
CA ALA A 115 -11.22 -12.44 -0.25
C ALA A 115 -10.22 -11.61 -1.06
N GLY A 116 -9.08 -11.21 -0.48
CA GLY A 116 -8.00 -10.53 -1.19
C GLY A 116 -7.40 -11.39 -2.31
N LEU A 117 -7.16 -12.69 -2.05
CA LEU A 117 -6.70 -13.63 -3.09
C LEU A 117 -7.71 -13.80 -4.22
N GLY A 118 -9.02 -13.86 -3.91
CA GLY A 118 -10.09 -13.88 -4.90
C GLY A 118 -10.14 -12.60 -5.73
N ALA A 119 -9.96 -11.44 -5.11
CA ALA A 119 -9.87 -10.16 -5.80
C ALA A 119 -8.67 -10.10 -6.76
N ALA A 120 -7.53 -10.71 -6.39
CA ALA A 120 -6.36 -10.81 -7.27
C ALA A 120 -6.64 -11.70 -8.48
N ILE A 121 -7.32 -12.85 -8.29
CA ILE A 121 -7.73 -13.73 -9.39
C ILE A 121 -8.64 -12.98 -10.37
N GLU A 122 -9.70 -12.33 -9.87
CA GLU A 122 -10.65 -11.62 -10.72
C GLU A 122 -9.99 -10.45 -11.45
N SER A 123 -9.12 -9.69 -10.79
CA SER A 123 -8.36 -8.59 -11.42
C SER A 123 -7.50 -9.12 -12.59
N MET A 124 -6.87 -10.29 -12.42
CA MET A 124 -6.10 -10.93 -13.49
C MET A 124 -7.00 -11.38 -14.65
N VAL A 125 -8.16 -11.96 -14.37
CA VAL A 125 -9.14 -12.38 -15.39
C VAL A 125 -9.63 -11.17 -16.19
N ILE A 126 -10.01 -10.09 -15.52
CA ILE A 126 -10.43 -8.84 -16.15
C ILE A 126 -9.32 -8.27 -17.07
N ALA A 127 -8.09 -8.20 -16.54
CA ALA A 127 -6.96 -7.68 -17.32
C ALA A 127 -6.64 -8.53 -18.54
N ALA A 128 -6.71 -9.86 -18.42
CA ALA A 128 -6.47 -10.78 -19.53
C ALA A 128 -7.54 -10.61 -20.63
N ARG A 129 -8.81 -10.53 -20.25
CA ARG A 129 -9.91 -10.27 -21.21
C ARG A 129 -9.74 -8.91 -21.88
N GLY A 130 -9.34 -7.88 -21.14
CA GLY A 130 -9.10 -6.54 -21.66
C GLY A 130 -7.98 -6.46 -22.71
N ILE A 131 -7.13 -7.48 -22.82
CA ILE A 131 -6.09 -7.61 -23.87
C ILE A 131 -6.38 -8.76 -24.84
N GLY A 132 -7.61 -9.29 -24.87
CA GLY A 132 -8.03 -10.31 -25.81
C GLY A 132 -7.55 -11.73 -25.52
N MET A 133 -7.18 -12.02 -24.26
CA MET A 133 -6.83 -13.36 -23.82
C MET A 133 -8.01 -14.06 -23.15
N SER A 134 -8.11 -15.38 -23.35
CA SER A 134 -8.97 -16.25 -22.55
C SER A 134 -8.19 -16.77 -21.33
N VAL A 135 -8.91 -16.92 -20.22
CA VAL A 135 -8.35 -17.43 -18.97
C VAL A 135 -9.19 -18.60 -18.48
N ASP A 136 -8.55 -19.73 -18.26
CA ASP A 136 -9.14 -20.85 -17.52
C ASP A 136 -8.58 -20.85 -16.10
N VAL A 137 -9.47 -20.82 -15.10
CA VAL A 137 -9.11 -20.69 -13.68
C VAL A 137 -9.43 -21.97 -12.95
N THR A 138 -8.42 -22.63 -12.43
CA THR A 138 -8.56 -23.78 -11.51
C THR A 138 -8.23 -23.34 -10.10
N THR A 139 -9.23 -23.33 -9.20
CA THR A 139 -9.02 -22.99 -7.78
C THR A 139 -8.71 -24.23 -6.95
N PHE A 140 -7.82 -24.06 -5.98
CA PHE A 140 -7.38 -25.11 -5.05
C PHE A 140 -6.99 -26.44 -5.71
N PRO A 141 -6.13 -26.45 -6.74
CA PRO A 141 -5.84 -27.65 -7.53
C PRO A 141 -5.18 -28.79 -6.72
N ARG A 142 -4.65 -28.46 -5.54
CA ARG A 142 -4.06 -29.41 -4.58
C ARG A 142 -4.83 -29.48 -3.25
N GLY A 143 -6.10 -29.05 -3.26
CA GLY A 143 -6.93 -28.96 -2.05
C GLY A 143 -6.66 -27.70 -1.22
N SER A 144 -7.60 -27.39 -0.33
CA SER A 144 -7.63 -26.15 0.46
C SER A 144 -6.51 -26.02 1.51
N ALA A 145 -5.84 -27.09 1.83
CA ALA A 145 -4.68 -27.09 2.75
C ALA A 145 -3.37 -26.66 2.06
N SER A 146 -3.33 -26.60 0.73
CA SER A 146 -2.17 -26.17 -0.05
C SER A 146 -2.08 -24.66 -0.10
N GLU A 147 -0.85 -24.12 -0.10
CA GLU A 147 -0.64 -22.69 -0.40
C GLU A 147 -0.99 -22.32 -1.84
N LEU A 148 -1.01 -23.27 -2.78
CA LEU A 148 -1.42 -23.03 -4.16
C LEU A 148 -2.93 -22.84 -4.22
N VAL A 149 -3.35 -21.59 -4.37
CA VAL A 149 -4.76 -21.16 -4.34
C VAL A 149 -5.40 -21.25 -5.71
N ALA A 150 -4.70 -20.85 -6.75
CA ALA A 150 -5.22 -20.91 -8.11
C ALA A 150 -4.13 -21.10 -9.16
N ILE A 151 -4.53 -21.71 -10.28
CA ILE A 151 -3.79 -21.73 -11.53
C ILE A 151 -4.67 -20.99 -12.56
N LEU A 152 -4.07 -20.05 -13.28
CA LEU A 152 -4.67 -19.35 -14.40
C LEU A 152 -3.94 -19.76 -15.66
N ASP A 153 -4.60 -20.51 -16.54
CA ASP A 153 -4.10 -20.90 -17.85
C ASP A 153 -4.58 -19.90 -18.91
N LEU A 154 -3.63 -19.25 -19.58
CA LEU A 154 -3.86 -18.18 -20.54
C LEU A 154 -3.78 -18.72 -21.97
N SER A 155 -4.74 -18.35 -22.79
CA SER A 155 -4.80 -18.71 -24.22
C SER A 155 -5.27 -17.53 -25.05
N THR A 156 -5.17 -17.64 -26.38
CA THR A 156 -5.72 -16.64 -27.28
C THR A 156 -7.24 -16.63 -27.16
N GLY A 157 -7.83 -15.46 -26.87
CA GLY A 157 -9.27 -15.27 -26.76
C GLY A 157 -9.94 -14.94 -28.08
N SER A 158 -11.26 -14.80 -28.06
CA SER A 158 -12.11 -14.50 -29.21
C SER A 158 -12.20 -13.03 -29.59
N GLY A 159 -11.44 -12.17 -28.91
CA GLY A 159 -11.46 -10.72 -29.10
C GLY A 159 -11.77 -9.96 -27.80
N VAL A 160 -11.75 -8.63 -27.87
CA VAL A 160 -12.00 -7.71 -26.75
C VAL A 160 -13.35 -7.04 -26.96
N THR A 161 -14.20 -7.05 -25.94
CA THR A 161 -15.44 -6.26 -25.95
C THR A 161 -15.23 -4.88 -25.31
N PRO A 162 -16.09 -3.88 -25.62
CA PRO A 162 -16.04 -2.58 -24.92
C PRO A 162 -16.20 -2.70 -23.40
N ALA A 163 -16.95 -3.68 -22.92
CA ALA A 163 -17.11 -3.96 -21.50
C ALA A 163 -15.80 -4.46 -20.87
N ASP A 164 -15.08 -5.38 -21.54
CA ASP A 164 -13.78 -5.87 -21.06
C ASP A 164 -12.76 -4.74 -20.96
N THR A 165 -12.71 -3.86 -21.97
CA THR A 165 -11.83 -2.68 -21.96
C THR A 165 -12.17 -1.76 -20.79
N GLY A 166 -13.46 -1.42 -20.60
CA GLY A 166 -13.89 -0.53 -19.52
C GLY A 166 -13.59 -1.07 -18.13
N LEU A 167 -13.78 -2.37 -17.90
CA LEU A 167 -13.44 -3.02 -16.65
C LEU A 167 -11.92 -3.05 -16.41
N ALA A 168 -11.14 -3.39 -17.43
CA ALA A 168 -9.67 -3.40 -17.33
C ALA A 168 -9.12 -2.00 -17.00
N GLU A 169 -9.59 -0.96 -17.68
CA GLU A 169 -9.18 0.42 -17.40
C GLU A 169 -9.57 0.88 -15.97
N ALA A 170 -10.66 0.36 -15.41
CA ALA A 170 -11.08 0.70 -14.05
C ALA A 170 -10.09 0.21 -12.99
N ILE A 171 -9.27 -0.82 -13.28
CA ILE A 171 -8.26 -1.33 -12.33
C ILE A 171 -7.28 -0.21 -11.92
N ALA A 172 -6.75 0.54 -12.88
CA ALA A 172 -5.79 1.62 -12.60
C ALA A 172 -6.45 2.88 -12.01
N ARG A 173 -7.76 3.08 -12.23
CA ARG A 173 -8.51 4.24 -11.74
C ARG A 173 -9.09 4.08 -10.34
N ARG A 174 -8.96 2.90 -9.75
CA ARG A 174 -9.42 2.62 -8.40
C ARG A 174 -8.43 3.20 -7.38
N HIS A 175 -8.90 4.09 -6.53
CA HIS A 175 -8.16 4.74 -5.44
C HIS A 175 -8.75 4.38 -4.08
#